data_af1489aeb931431cb2778b352aee4b05
#
_entry.id   af1489aeb931431cb2778b352aee4b05
#
_cell.length_a   1.000
_cell.length_b   1.000
_cell.length_c   1.000
_cell.angle_alpha   90.00
_cell.angle_beta   90.00
_cell.angle_gamma   90.00
#
_symmetry.space_group_name_H-M   'P 1'
#
loop_
_entity.id
_entity.type
_entity.pdbx_description
1 polymer ?
#
loop_
_entity_poly.entity_id
_entity_poly.type
_entity_poly.pdbx_seq_one_letter_code
_entity_poly.pdbx_strand_id
1 'polypeptide(L)'
;RMSVMVVPFTHIQEEIRDKCHEELFTLIMRRFMMRIAERVAVEYGCGALITGESLGQVASQTMPAMAVTGAVCELPVFRPCIGMDKEEIVTIARKIDTFETSILPYEDCCTVFTPKHPNTKPKMPKILEAESHLDVEALVDEAVKGVEIIHLP
;
A
#
# COMPACT_ATOMS: atom_id res chain seq x y z
N ARG A 1 0.23 -19.44 15.05
CA ARG A 1 -0.65 -19.45 13.89
C ARG A 1 -0.75 -18.04 13.32
N MET A 2 -0.56 -17.91 12.04
CA MET A 2 -0.70 -16.65 11.32
C MET A 2 -1.70 -16.83 10.18
N SER A 3 -2.50 -15.80 9.91
CA SER A 3 -3.37 -15.78 8.75
C SER A 3 -2.84 -14.77 7.75
N VAL A 4 -2.77 -15.18 6.48
CA VAL A 4 -2.43 -14.30 5.36
C VAL A 4 -3.70 -14.06 4.55
N MET A 5 -4.01 -12.80 4.32
CA MET A 5 -5.16 -12.39 3.52
C MET A 5 -4.69 -11.99 2.13
N VAL A 6 -5.13 -12.75 1.12
CA VAL A 6 -4.79 -12.49 -0.28
C VAL A 6 -5.93 -11.71 -0.91
N VAL A 7 -5.63 -10.50 -1.36
CA VAL A 7 -6.60 -9.57 -1.94
C VAL A 7 -6.47 -9.55 -3.45
N PRO A 8 -7.55 -9.79 -4.23
CA PRO A 8 -7.53 -9.61 -5.67
C PRO A 8 -7.43 -8.11 -5.98
N PHE A 9 -6.37 -7.70 -6.68
CA PHE A 9 -6.05 -6.28 -6.84
C PHE A 9 -5.89 -5.82 -8.30
N THR A 10 -5.82 -6.75 -9.25
CA THR A 10 -5.56 -6.46 -10.68
C THR A 10 -6.58 -5.50 -11.27
N HIS A 11 -7.87 -5.69 -11.00
CA HIS A 11 -8.94 -4.84 -11.54
C HIS A 11 -8.77 -3.37 -11.07
N ILE A 12 -8.40 -3.15 -9.81
CA ILE A 12 -8.09 -1.81 -9.28
C ILE A 12 -6.91 -1.18 -10.04
N GLN A 13 -5.85 -1.95 -10.28
CA GLN A 13 -4.68 -1.45 -11.01
C GLN A 13 -5.03 -1.07 -12.44
N GLU A 14 -5.84 -1.85 -13.13
CA GLU A 14 -6.32 -1.57 -14.48
C GLU A 14 -7.17 -0.31 -14.53
N GLU A 15 -8.12 -0.15 -13.62
CA GLU A 15 -8.96 1.04 -13.50
C GLU A 15 -8.15 2.31 -13.25
N ILE A 16 -7.14 2.25 -12.37
CA ILE A 16 -6.24 3.38 -12.12
C ILE A 16 -5.43 3.71 -13.36
N ARG A 17 -4.85 2.71 -14.04
CA ARG A 17 -4.07 2.89 -15.26
C ARG A 17 -4.88 3.57 -16.35
N ASP A 18 -6.13 3.17 -16.53
CA ASP A 18 -6.97 3.59 -17.65
C ASP A 18 -7.61 4.96 -17.40
N LYS A 19 -7.81 5.36 -16.15
CA LYS A 19 -8.58 6.55 -15.77
C LYS A 19 -7.79 7.65 -15.06
N CYS A 20 -6.58 7.37 -14.59
CA CYS A 20 -5.77 8.32 -13.83
C CYS A 20 -4.46 8.65 -14.54
N HIS A 21 -3.90 9.82 -14.23
CA HIS A 21 -2.57 10.18 -14.73
C HIS A 21 -1.49 9.24 -14.17
N GLU A 22 -0.58 8.80 -15.05
CA GLU A 22 0.51 7.86 -14.73
C GLU A 22 1.32 8.31 -13.50
N GLU A 23 1.63 9.60 -13.37
CA GLU A 23 2.42 10.12 -12.22
C GLU A 23 1.78 9.88 -10.86
N LEU A 24 0.45 9.68 -10.80
CA LEU A 24 -0.33 9.47 -9.58
C LEU A 24 -0.62 7.99 -9.31
N PHE A 25 -0.30 7.10 -10.25
CA PHE A 25 -0.66 5.68 -10.19
C PHE A 25 -0.33 5.04 -8.85
N THR A 26 0.94 5.09 -8.43
CA THR A 26 1.39 4.46 -7.19
C THR A 26 0.72 5.05 -5.95
N LEU A 27 0.47 6.35 -5.93
CA LEU A 27 -0.17 7.02 -4.80
C LEU A 27 -1.64 6.60 -4.65
N ILE A 28 -2.40 6.59 -5.76
CA ILE A 28 -3.79 6.16 -5.75
C ILE A 28 -3.90 4.67 -5.41
N MET A 29 -3.05 3.84 -6.02
CA MET A 29 -2.96 2.41 -5.71
C MET A 29 -2.76 2.17 -4.21
N ARG A 30 -1.81 2.87 -3.58
CA ARG A 30 -1.55 2.76 -2.14
C ARG A 30 -2.74 3.23 -1.30
N ARG A 31 -3.50 4.23 -1.73
CA ARG A 31 -4.73 4.65 -1.06
C ARG A 31 -5.79 3.54 -1.09
N PHE A 32 -5.93 2.83 -2.21
CA PHE A 32 -6.79 1.63 -2.27
C PHE A 32 -6.30 0.53 -1.31
N MET A 33 -4.99 0.24 -1.29
CA MET A 33 -4.42 -0.73 -0.35
C MET A 33 -4.74 -0.38 1.10
N MET A 34 -4.61 0.89 1.49
CA MET A 34 -4.90 1.35 2.85
C MET A 34 -6.39 1.24 3.19
N ARG A 35 -7.30 1.62 2.28
CA ARG A 35 -8.75 1.45 2.48
C ARG A 35 -9.15 -0.01 2.65
N ILE A 36 -8.62 -0.89 1.81
CA ILE A 36 -8.89 -2.33 1.89
C ILE A 36 -8.33 -2.91 3.19
N ALA A 37 -7.09 -2.57 3.53
CA ALA A 37 -6.47 -3.03 4.76
C ALA A 37 -7.27 -2.60 6.00
N GLU A 38 -7.78 -1.37 6.03
CA GLU A 38 -8.62 -0.88 7.13
C GLU A 38 -9.97 -1.62 7.20
N ARG A 39 -10.64 -1.84 6.06
CA ARG A 39 -11.91 -2.59 6.02
C ARG A 39 -11.72 -4.01 6.57
N VAL A 40 -10.67 -4.69 6.13
CA VAL A 40 -10.31 -6.01 6.64
C VAL A 40 -9.95 -5.94 8.13
N ALA A 41 -9.14 -4.97 8.55
CA ALA A 41 -8.75 -4.82 9.95
C ALA A 41 -9.97 -4.65 10.88
N VAL A 42 -10.93 -3.81 10.49
CA VAL A 42 -12.18 -3.61 11.25
C VAL A 42 -13.01 -4.89 11.33
N GLU A 43 -13.15 -5.62 10.23
CA GLU A 43 -13.88 -6.89 10.19
C GLU A 43 -13.28 -7.94 11.14
N TYR A 44 -11.94 -7.95 11.27
CA TYR A 44 -11.23 -8.86 12.17
C TYR A 44 -10.95 -8.30 13.57
N GLY A 45 -11.55 -7.17 13.92
CA GLY A 45 -11.43 -6.56 15.25
C GLY A 45 -10.04 -6.01 15.57
N CYS A 46 -9.25 -5.64 14.56
CA CYS A 46 -7.96 -5.00 14.75
C CYS A 46 -8.14 -3.51 15.05
N GLY A 47 -7.32 -2.97 15.95
CA GLY A 47 -7.38 -1.55 16.35
C GLY A 47 -6.39 -0.64 15.65
N ALA A 48 -5.53 -1.17 14.77
CA ALA A 48 -4.51 -0.41 14.06
C ALA A 48 -4.02 -1.13 12.81
N LEU A 49 -3.40 -0.38 11.90
CA LEU A 49 -2.62 -0.90 10.79
C LEU A 49 -1.12 -0.77 11.08
N ILE A 50 -0.32 -1.67 10.54
CA ILE A 50 1.14 -1.58 10.59
C ILE A 50 1.68 -1.65 9.17
N THR A 51 2.56 -0.72 8.80
CA THR A 51 3.21 -0.69 7.49
C THR A 51 4.73 -0.67 7.63
N GLY A 52 5.44 -1.21 6.63
CA GLY A 52 6.90 -1.21 6.56
C GLY A 52 7.49 0.03 5.90
N GLU A 53 6.78 1.15 5.87
CA GLU A 53 7.24 2.39 5.23
C GLU A 53 8.46 2.97 5.94
N SER A 54 9.43 3.45 5.14
CA SER A 54 10.60 4.20 5.58
C SER A 54 10.72 5.48 4.78
N LEU A 55 10.95 6.60 5.48
CA LEU A 55 10.95 7.92 4.85
C LEU A 55 12.08 8.06 3.82
N GLY A 56 11.73 8.46 2.61
CA GLY A 56 12.68 8.77 1.55
C GLY A 56 13.30 7.57 0.81
N GLN A 57 12.90 6.34 1.13
CA GLN A 57 13.45 5.14 0.46
C GLN A 57 12.99 5.01 -1.00
N VAL A 58 11.74 5.37 -1.27
CA VAL A 58 11.18 5.39 -2.63
C VAL A 58 10.30 6.62 -2.84
N ALA A 59 9.97 6.93 -4.09
CA ALA A 59 9.22 8.13 -4.48
C ALA A 59 7.85 8.25 -3.78
N SER A 60 7.20 7.13 -3.46
CA SER A 60 5.92 7.10 -2.74
C SER A 60 6.03 7.22 -1.22
N GLN A 61 7.23 7.30 -0.68
CA GLN A 61 7.52 7.39 0.76
C GLN A 61 8.14 8.74 1.15
N THR A 62 7.81 9.80 0.44
CA THR A 62 8.08 11.18 0.89
C THR A 62 7.02 11.62 1.91
N MET A 63 7.32 12.62 2.73
CA MET A 63 6.35 13.16 3.71
C MET A 63 5.00 13.53 3.05
N PRO A 64 4.96 14.29 1.92
CA PRO A 64 3.69 14.59 1.26
C PRO A 64 2.98 13.35 0.71
N ALA A 65 3.73 12.38 0.17
CA ALA A 65 3.17 11.14 -0.35
C ALA A 65 2.50 10.31 0.75
N MET A 66 3.19 10.14 1.89
CA MET A 66 2.64 9.41 3.03
C MET A 66 1.45 10.13 3.67
N ALA A 67 1.44 11.47 3.68
CA ALA A 67 0.29 12.24 4.15
C ALA A 67 -0.96 11.96 3.31
N VAL A 68 -0.86 11.96 1.98
CA VAL A 68 -2.01 11.67 1.11
C VAL A 68 -2.42 10.21 1.12
N THR A 69 -1.48 9.26 1.26
CA THR A 69 -1.82 7.83 1.32
C THR A 69 -2.43 7.44 2.67
N GLY A 70 -1.97 8.02 3.77
CA GLY A 70 -2.52 7.74 5.10
C GLY A 70 -3.85 8.44 5.40
N ALA A 71 -4.20 9.48 4.64
CA ALA A 71 -5.41 10.28 4.88
C ALA A 71 -6.74 9.52 4.64
N VAL A 72 -6.70 8.29 4.13
CA VAL A 72 -7.89 7.46 3.89
C VAL A 72 -8.21 6.53 5.06
N CYS A 73 -7.37 6.48 6.08
CA CYS A 73 -7.56 5.62 7.24
C CYS A 73 -8.03 6.43 8.46
N GLU A 74 -8.99 5.88 9.17
CA GLU A 74 -9.42 6.34 10.49
C GLU A 74 -8.66 5.61 11.62
N LEU A 75 -8.28 4.34 11.39
CA LEU A 75 -7.45 3.60 12.32
C LEU A 75 -6.02 4.17 12.38
N PRO A 76 -5.40 4.11 13.56
CA PRO A 76 -3.97 4.44 13.69
C PRO A 76 -3.11 3.59 12.75
N VAL A 77 -2.14 4.23 12.08
CA VAL A 77 -1.16 3.55 11.23
C VAL A 77 0.21 3.63 11.87
N PHE A 78 0.71 2.51 12.36
CA PHE A 78 2.05 2.43 12.94
C PHE A 78 3.09 2.13 11.86
N ARG A 79 4.20 2.87 11.89
CA ARG A 79 5.30 2.78 10.94
C ARG A 79 6.63 2.56 11.68
N PRO A 80 6.89 1.33 12.15
CA PRO A 80 8.08 1.05 12.98
C PRO A 80 9.40 1.40 12.31
N CYS A 81 9.46 1.36 10.98
CA CYS A 81 10.67 1.64 10.21
C CYS A 81 10.80 3.07 9.70
N ILE A 82 9.89 3.99 10.10
CA ILE A 82 9.74 5.31 9.45
C ILE A 82 11.03 6.15 9.46
N GLY A 83 11.82 6.07 10.50
CA GLY A 83 13.07 6.81 10.65
C GLY A 83 14.32 6.00 10.38
N MET A 84 14.20 4.76 9.94
CA MET A 84 15.33 3.87 9.70
C MET A 84 15.82 4.00 8.26
N ASP A 85 17.13 3.93 8.07
CA ASP A 85 17.71 3.78 6.75
C ASP A 85 17.67 2.31 6.27
N LYS A 86 18.08 2.09 5.01
CA LYS A 86 18.03 0.75 4.42
C LYS A 86 18.96 -0.24 5.14
N GLU A 87 20.12 0.20 5.62
CA GLU A 87 21.08 -0.68 6.28
C GLU A 87 20.58 -1.11 7.66
N GLU A 88 19.95 -0.20 8.40
CA GLU A 88 19.31 -0.51 9.68
C GLU A 88 18.20 -1.54 9.51
N ILE A 89 17.33 -1.39 8.49
CA ILE A 89 16.26 -2.34 8.18
C ILE A 89 16.83 -3.70 7.77
N VAL A 90 17.87 -3.73 6.93
CA VAL A 90 18.55 -4.98 6.52
C VAL A 90 19.19 -5.66 7.72
N THR A 91 19.80 -4.90 8.63
CA THR A 91 20.39 -5.45 9.85
C THR A 91 19.34 -6.14 10.73
N ILE A 92 18.16 -5.50 10.90
CA ILE A 92 17.05 -6.09 11.64
C ILE A 92 16.54 -7.35 10.93
N ALA A 93 16.34 -7.29 9.61
CA ALA A 93 15.86 -8.41 8.81
C ALA A 93 16.77 -9.65 8.92
N ARG A 94 18.09 -9.44 8.93
CA ARG A 94 19.08 -10.51 9.18
C ARG A 94 18.98 -11.06 10.60
N LYS A 95 18.83 -10.19 11.59
CA LYS A 95 18.72 -10.59 12.99
C LYS A 95 17.48 -11.46 13.28
N ILE A 96 16.38 -11.20 12.57
CA ILE A 96 15.12 -11.96 12.72
C ILE A 96 14.94 -13.05 11.65
N ASP A 97 15.99 -13.34 10.87
CA ASP A 97 16.06 -14.42 9.86
C ASP A 97 15.02 -14.31 8.74
N THR A 98 14.72 -13.08 8.31
CA THR A 98 13.79 -12.80 7.20
C THR A 98 14.47 -12.25 5.95
N PHE A 99 15.75 -11.88 6.03
CA PHE A 99 16.46 -11.21 4.94
C PHE A 99 16.55 -12.07 3.69
N GLU A 100 16.98 -13.35 3.81
CA GLU A 100 17.17 -14.25 2.68
C GLU A 100 15.85 -14.52 1.94
N THR A 101 14.73 -14.57 2.67
CA THR A 101 13.40 -14.69 2.07
C THR A 101 13.00 -13.41 1.35
N SER A 102 13.30 -12.23 1.92
CA SER A 102 12.88 -10.94 1.36
C SER A 102 13.63 -10.52 0.10
N ILE A 103 14.78 -11.12 -0.21
CA ILE A 103 15.54 -10.85 -1.43
C ILE A 103 15.27 -11.85 -2.56
N LEU A 104 14.37 -12.80 -2.39
CA LEU A 104 13.98 -13.71 -3.45
C LEU A 104 13.40 -12.95 -4.65
N PRO A 105 13.68 -13.40 -5.89
CA PRO A 105 13.33 -12.66 -7.11
C PRO A 105 11.83 -12.83 -7.47
N TYR A 106 10.97 -12.24 -6.68
CA TYR A 106 9.53 -12.16 -6.97
C TYR A 106 9.13 -10.74 -7.40
N GLU A 107 8.13 -10.66 -8.25
CA GLU A 107 7.56 -9.38 -8.70
C GLU A 107 6.72 -8.74 -7.59
N ASP A 108 6.92 -7.43 -7.40
CA ASP A 108 6.06 -6.62 -6.53
C ASP A 108 4.82 -6.12 -7.26
N CYS A 109 3.70 -6.00 -6.57
CA CYS A 109 2.46 -5.46 -7.13
C CYS A 109 2.61 -4.04 -7.68
N CYS A 110 3.56 -3.25 -7.19
CA CYS A 110 3.83 -1.89 -7.64
C CYS A 110 4.76 -1.82 -8.86
N THR A 111 5.39 -2.91 -9.29
CA THR A 111 6.32 -2.90 -10.44
C THR A 111 5.61 -3.08 -11.78
N VAL A 112 4.40 -3.63 -11.78
CA VAL A 112 3.63 -3.91 -13.02
C VAL A 112 3.30 -2.64 -13.82
N PHE A 113 3.03 -1.53 -13.12
CA PHE A 113 2.68 -0.24 -13.70
C PHE A 113 3.50 0.89 -13.07
N THR A 114 4.82 0.75 -13.04
CA THR A 114 5.70 1.76 -12.44
C THR A 114 5.71 3.04 -13.30
N PRO A 115 5.31 4.20 -12.75
CA PRO A 115 5.36 5.46 -13.47
C PRO A 115 6.79 5.86 -13.78
N LYS A 116 7.02 6.39 -14.99
CA LYS A 116 8.35 6.91 -15.39
C LYS A 116 8.74 8.13 -14.56
N HIS A 117 7.78 8.94 -14.20
CA HIS A 117 7.96 10.19 -13.43
C HIS A 117 6.98 10.23 -12.26
N PRO A 118 7.25 9.51 -11.15
CA PRO A 118 6.35 9.49 -10.00
C PRO A 118 6.29 10.85 -9.32
N ASN A 119 5.09 11.26 -8.90
CA ASN A 119 4.88 12.50 -8.17
C ASN A 119 5.33 12.36 -6.72
N THR A 120 6.43 13.00 -6.37
CA THR A 120 7.02 12.98 -5.02
C THR A 120 6.48 14.06 -4.08
N LYS A 121 5.73 15.03 -4.61
CA LYS A 121 5.11 16.15 -3.87
C LYS A 121 3.63 16.28 -4.22
N PRO A 122 2.83 15.23 -4.02
CA PRO A 122 1.43 15.27 -4.37
C PRO A 122 0.66 16.29 -3.54
N LYS A 123 -0.36 16.87 -4.17
CA LYS A 123 -1.33 17.76 -3.50
C LYS A 123 -2.66 17.04 -3.42
N MET A 124 -3.28 17.04 -2.24
CA MET A 124 -4.56 16.35 -2.01
C MET A 124 -5.66 16.67 -3.05
N PRO A 125 -5.87 17.93 -3.48
CA PRO A 125 -6.88 18.21 -4.49
C PRO A 125 -6.69 17.46 -5.81
N LYS A 126 -5.44 17.28 -6.28
CA LYS A 126 -5.14 16.50 -7.48
C LYS A 126 -5.42 15.00 -7.31
N ILE A 127 -5.14 14.48 -6.12
CA ILE A 127 -5.43 13.08 -5.80
C ILE A 127 -6.96 12.85 -5.79
N LEU A 128 -7.71 13.73 -5.14
CA LEU A 128 -9.17 13.62 -5.07
C LEU A 128 -9.83 13.79 -6.44
N GLU A 129 -9.32 14.70 -7.27
CA GLU A 129 -9.75 14.83 -8.65
C GLU A 129 -9.54 13.54 -9.44
N ALA A 130 -8.34 12.95 -9.37
CA ALA A 130 -8.06 11.68 -10.05
C ALA A 130 -8.95 10.54 -9.55
N GLU A 131 -9.16 10.41 -8.23
CA GLU A 131 -10.07 9.42 -7.65
C GLU A 131 -11.54 9.63 -8.04
N SER A 132 -11.95 10.86 -8.39
CA SER A 132 -13.33 11.14 -8.84
C SER A 132 -13.70 10.42 -10.14
N HIS A 133 -12.72 9.96 -10.93
CA HIS A 133 -12.94 9.16 -12.14
C HIS A 133 -13.09 7.67 -11.86
N LEU A 134 -12.93 7.24 -10.61
CA LEU A 134 -13.02 5.85 -10.16
C LEU A 134 -14.24 5.65 -9.28
N ASP A 135 -14.87 4.50 -9.40
CA ASP A 135 -15.86 4.05 -8.39
C ASP A 135 -15.13 3.39 -7.21
N VAL A 136 -14.58 4.26 -6.34
CA VAL A 136 -13.70 3.84 -5.23
C VAL A 136 -14.41 2.84 -4.32
N GLU A 137 -15.67 3.11 -3.94
CA GLU A 137 -16.41 2.24 -3.03
C GLU A 137 -16.69 0.87 -3.65
N ALA A 138 -17.14 0.82 -4.90
CA ALA A 138 -17.41 -0.45 -5.58
C ALA A 138 -16.14 -1.29 -5.75
N LEU A 139 -15.00 -0.64 -6.10
CA LEU A 139 -13.72 -1.33 -6.27
C LEU A 139 -13.18 -1.88 -4.94
N VAL A 140 -13.30 -1.11 -3.85
CA VAL A 140 -12.92 -1.58 -2.52
C VAL A 140 -13.82 -2.73 -2.06
N ASP A 141 -15.14 -2.61 -2.24
CA ASP A 141 -16.10 -3.66 -1.87
C ASP A 141 -15.84 -4.97 -2.63
N GLU A 142 -15.57 -4.89 -3.93
CA GLU A 142 -15.22 -6.05 -4.75
C GLU A 142 -13.95 -6.74 -4.23
N ALA A 143 -12.89 -5.96 -3.98
CA ALA A 143 -11.63 -6.48 -3.46
C ALA A 143 -11.79 -7.14 -2.09
N VAL A 144 -12.51 -6.52 -1.16
CA VAL A 144 -12.77 -7.05 0.18
C VAL A 144 -13.58 -8.34 0.13
N LYS A 145 -14.62 -8.42 -0.72
CA LYS A 145 -15.40 -9.64 -0.93
C LYS A 145 -14.60 -10.78 -1.54
N GLY A 146 -13.58 -10.46 -2.33
CA GLY A 146 -12.69 -11.43 -2.97
C GLY A 146 -11.51 -11.89 -2.10
N VAL A 147 -11.40 -11.46 -0.84
CA VAL A 147 -10.29 -11.85 0.04
C VAL A 147 -10.28 -13.35 0.31
N GLU A 148 -9.16 -13.98 0.02
CA GLU A 148 -8.89 -15.37 0.40
C GLU A 148 -8.02 -15.41 1.65
N ILE A 149 -8.36 -16.28 2.61
CA ILE A 149 -7.62 -16.42 3.86
C ILE A 149 -6.82 -17.72 3.83
N ILE A 150 -5.50 -17.60 3.96
CA ILE A 150 -4.59 -18.72 4.07
C ILE A 150 -4.11 -18.80 5.52
N HIS A 151 -4.41 -19.89 6.19
CA HIS A 151 -3.93 -20.16 7.54
C HIS A 151 -2.58 -20.87 7.48
N LEU A 152 -1.56 -20.25 8.06
CA LEU A 152 -0.24 -20.85 8.21
C LEU A 152 -0.15 -21.57 9.56
N PRO A 153 0.60 -22.70 9.62
CA PRO A 153 0.74 -23.52 10.82
C PRO A 153 1.39 -22.79 12.00
#